data_e60ab3b92d643e2da7f847b067c81597
#
_entry.id   e60ab3b92d643e2da7f847b067c81597
#
_cell.length_a   1.000
_cell.length_b   1.000
_cell.length_c   1.000
_cell.angle_alpha   90.00
_cell.angle_beta   90.00
_cell.angle_gamma   90.00
#
_symmetry.space_group_name_H-M   'P 1'
#
loop_
_entity.id
_entity.type
_entity.pdbx_description
1 polymer ?
#
loop_
_entity_poly.entity_id
_entity_poly.type
_entity_poly.pdbx_seq_one_letter_code
_entity_poly.pdbx_strand_id
1 'polypeptide(L)'
;VLRLFGGVLYGSVVILCTTSWGSQVINSISPGLVQQHTLYYGLITFFLFMGAWECVKMMKFDPKGWEKWVVFPLIVFVFYRFSKRYFSNGFYFDFNISEILALLLIVIAVVTLFRFSKELYYDNGKLIFTVIYTALPFGFALGLPKFSTADNTFTLEVFFLFVLIWSSDSFAYFTGKFFGKHKMAPKISPKKTWEGFAGGVFFTIILGYFIELYYPDLRGNYMIVGLLVSVFGPLGDLVESQLKRNFGVKDSGNVIPGHGGILDRLDSFIICVPVVYLYFILEKLI
;
A
#
# COMPACT_ATOMS: atom_id res chain seq x y z
N VAL A 1 -23.03 -5.64 -11.48
CA VAL A 1 -23.39 -6.07 -10.11
C VAL A 1 -22.15 -6.62 -9.40
N LEU A 2 -21.47 -7.66 -9.88
CA LEU A 2 -20.29 -8.29 -9.25
C LEU A 2 -19.14 -7.30 -8.95
N ARG A 3 -18.83 -6.39 -9.87
CA ARG A 3 -17.80 -5.35 -9.66
C ARG A 3 -18.18 -4.40 -8.54
N LEU A 4 -19.42 -3.90 -8.51
CA LEU A 4 -19.86 -3.01 -7.45
C LEU A 4 -19.77 -3.70 -6.08
N PHE A 5 -20.23 -4.95 -6.00
CA PHE A 5 -20.18 -5.76 -4.77
C PHE A 5 -18.75 -5.94 -4.26
N GLY A 6 -17.80 -6.36 -5.12
CA GLY A 6 -16.39 -6.55 -4.72
C GLY A 6 -15.72 -5.26 -4.25
N GLY A 7 -16.02 -4.11 -4.89
CA GLY A 7 -15.49 -2.81 -4.47
C GLY A 7 -16.05 -2.35 -3.13
N VAL A 8 -17.37 -2.49 -2.92
CA VAL A 8 -18.01 -2.15 -1.64
C VAL A 8 -17.48 -3.05 -0.53
N LEU A 9 -17.37 -4.36 -0.76
CA LEU A 9 -16.83 -5.29 0.23
C LEU A 9 -15.41 -4.92 0.65
N TYR A 10 -14.51 -4.71 -0.32
CA TYR A 10 -13.13 -4.29 -0.06
C TYR A 10 -13.08 -2.97 0.72
N GLY A 11 -13.80 -1.94 0.27
CA GLY A 11 -13.85 -0.64 0.93
C GLY A 11 -14.41 -0.74 2.36
N SER A 12 -15.47 -1.52 2.56
CA SER A 12 -16.05 -1.73 3.90
C SER A 12 -15.06 -2.40 4.86
N VAL A 13 -14.35 -3.42 4.41
CA VAL A 13 -13.33 -4.11 5.24
C VAL A 13 -12.20 -3.13 5.61
N VAL A 14 -11.70 -2.34 4.65
CA VAL A 14 -10.67 -1.33 4.92
C VAL A 14 -11.18 -0.31 5.93
N ILE A 15 -12.39 0.25 5.74
CA ILE A 15 -12.98 1.23 6.66
C ILE A 15 -13.11 0.65 8.07
N LEU A 16 -13.69 -0.55 8.22
CA LEU A 16 -13.88 -1.18 9.52
C LEU A 16 -12.54 -1.47 10.24
N CYS A 17 -11.51 -1.86 9.50
CA CYS A 17 -10.20 -2.19 10.09
C CYS A 17 -9.32 -0.96 10.35
N THR A 18 -9.55 0.17 9.67
CA THR A 18 -8.73 1.39 9.80
C THR A 18 -9.41 2.51 10.60
N THR A 19 -10.68 2.34 11.00
CA THR A 19 -11.42 3.27 11.85
C THR A 19 -11.90 2.58 13.13
N SER A 20 -12.29 3.35 14.15
CA SER A 20 -12.83 2.80 15.40
C SER A 20 -14.18 2.06 15.22
N TRP A 21 -14.82 2.16 14.07
CA TRP A 21 -16.13 1.53 13.82
C TRP A 21 -16.07 0.00 13.91
N GLY A 22 -14.98 -0.62 13.41
CA GLY A 22 -14.86 -2.09 13.44
C GLY A 22 -14.84 -2.64 14.86
N SER A 23 -14.02 -2.08 15.74
CA SER A 23 -14.00 -2.48 17.15
C SER A 23 -15.30 -2.16 17.87
N GLN A 24 -15.95 -1.02 17.59
CA GLN A 24 -17.24 -0.66 18.17
C GLN A 24 -18.34 -1.66 17.77
N VAL A 25 -18.43 -2.02 16.48
CA VAL A 25 -19.42 -3.00 15.99
C VAL A 25 -19.21 -4.36 16.63
N ILE A 26 -17.96 -4.86 16.69
CA ILE A 26 -17.69 -6.18 17.29
C ILE A 26 -17.94 -6.16 18.79
N ASN A 27 -17.50 -5.10 19.49
CA ASN A 27 -17.65 -5.00 20.94
C ASN A 27 -19.09 -4.70 21.38
N SER A 28 -19.96 -4.22 20.47
CA SER A 28 -21.40 -4.13 20.76
C SER A 28 -22.07 -5.50 20.88
N ILE A 29 -21.50 -6.53 20.20
CA ILE A 29 -21.99 -7.91 20.26
C ILE A 29 -21.30 -8.67 21.40
N SER A 30 -19.98 -8.47 21.57
CA SER A 30 -19.16 -9.15 22.58
C SER A 30 -18.19 -8.16 23.20
N PRO A 31 -18.56 -7.51 24.33
CA PRO A 31 -17.75 -6.45 24.95
C PRO A 31 -16.31 -6.88 25.27
N GLY A 32 -15.35 -6.05 24.88
CA GLY A 32 -13.93 -6.27 25.17
C GLY A 32 -13.23 -7.36 24.32
N LEU A 33 -13.92 -7.92 23.30
CA LEU A 33 -13.36 -9.02 22.50
C LEU A 33 -12.21 -8.57 21.60
N VAL A 34 -12.31 -7.38 21.00
CA VAL A 34 -11.35 -6.94 19.97
C VAL A 34 -10.97 -5.48 20.18
N GLN A 35 -9.68 -5.21 20.11
CA GLN A 35 -9.13 -3.85 20.06
C GLN A 35 -8.92 -3.42 18.61
N GLN A 36 -9.03 -2.11 18.33
CA GLN A 36 -8.93 -1.59 16.97
C GLN A 36 -7.57 -1.92 16.30
N HIS A 37 -6.48 -1.82 17.03
CA HIS A 37 -5.17 -2.16 16.51
C HIS A 37 -5.06 -3.63 16.08
N THR A 38 -5.76 -4.55 16.74
CA THR A 38 -5.79 -5.99 16.37
C THR A 38 -6.45 -6.18 14.99
N LEU A 39 -7.55 -5.45 14.73
CA LEU A 39 -8.21 -5.48 13.41
C LEU A 39 -7.28 -4.94 12.32
N TYR A 40 -6.60 -3.84 12.60
CA TYR A 40 -5.64 -3.26 11.67
C TYR A 40 -4.48 -4.21 11.36
N TYR A 41 -3.88 -4.82 12.39
CA TYR A 41 -2.81 -5.81 12.19
C TYR A 41 -3.27 -7.02 11.41
N GLY A 42 -4.48 -7.49 11.70
CA GLY A 42 -5.11 -8.58 10.94
C GLY A 42 -5.25 -8.21 9.47
N LEU A 43 -5.72 -7.00 9.16
CA LEU A 43 -5.86 -6.50 7.80
C LEU A 43 -4.50 -6.44 7.06
N ILE A 44 -3.49 -5.80 7.67
CA ILE A 44 -2.16 -5.67 7.06
C ILE A 44 -1.50 -7.03 6.86
N THR A 45 -1.64 -7.93 7.84
CA THR A 45 -1.13 -9.31 7.73
C THR A 45 -1.84 -10.06 6.60
N PHE A 46 -3.16 -9.94 6.50
CA PHE A 46 -3.93 -10.53 5.40
C PHE A 46 -3.48 -10.00 4.04
N PHE A 47 -3.34 -8.69 3.89
CA PHE A 47 -2.87 -8.07 2.66
C PHE A 47 -1.45 -8.52 2.27
N LEU A 48 -0.55 -8.63 3.26
CA LEU A 48 0.80 -9.14 3.05
C LEU A 48 0.79 -10.55 2.48
N PHE A 49 0.08 -11.48 3.13
CA PHE A 49 0.10 -12.89 2.71
C PHE A 49 -0.61 -13.10 1.37
N MET A 50 -1.74 -12.44 1.17
CA MET A 50 -2.47 -12.53 -0.10
C MET A 50 -1.70 -11.88 -1.25
N GLY A 51 -1.13 -10.69 -1.03
CA GLY A 51 -0.29 -10.02 -2.03
C GLY A 51 0.96 -10.82 -2.37
N ALA A 52 1.63 -11.40 -1.38
CA ALA A 52 2.78 -12.26 -1.58
C ALA A 52 2.42 -13.53 -2.37
N TRP A 53 1.29 -14.16 -2.03
CA TRP A 53 0.82 -15.36 -2.73
C TRP A 53 0.49 -15.08 -4.19
N GLU A 54 -0.20 -13.96 -4.47
CA GLU A 54 -0.48 -13.51 -5.84
C GLU A 54 0.80 -13.18 -6.60
N CYS A 55 1.77 -12.50 -5.96
CA CYS A 55 3.07 -12.18 -6.56
C CYS A 55 3.84 -13.46 -6.95
N VAL A 56 3.94 -14.45 -6.04
CA VAL A 56 4.58 -15.75 -6.31
C VAL A 56 3.89 -16.47 -7.46
N LYS A 57 2.56 -16.50 -7.47
CA LYS A 57 1.78 -17.15 -8.53
C LYS A 57 1.98 -16.46 -9.87
N MET A 58 1.95 -15.13 -9.90
CA MET A 58 2.13 -14.32 -11.12
C MET A 58 3.53 -14.50 -11.72
N MET A 59 4.57 -14.53 -10.89
CA MET A 59 5.97 -14.66 -11.34
C MET A 59 6.34 -16.06 -11.81
N LYS A 60 5.48 -17.04 -11.65
CA LYS A 60 5.68 -18.41 -12.15
C LYS A 60 7.04 -18.99 -11.73
N PHE A 61 7.27 -19.11 -10.42
CA PHE A 61 8.46 -19.78 -9.89
C PHE A 61 8.55 -21.22 -10.38
N ASP A 62 9.79 -21.75 -10.55
CA ASP A 62 9.97 -23.17 -10.85
C ASP A 62 9.31 -24.01 -9.73
N PRO A 63 8.39 -24.93 -10.09
CA PRO A 63 7.73 -25.80 -9.10
C PRO A 63 8.72 -26.65 -8.30
N LYS A 64 9.89 -26.95 -8.85
CA LYS A 64 10.97 -27.74 -8.22
C LYS A 64 12.02 -26.87 -7.52
N GLY A 65 12.01 -25.54 -7.74
CA GLY A 65 12.94 -24.61 -7.13
C GLY A 65 12.72 -24.48 -5.61
N TRP A 66 13.81 -24.36 -4.85
CA TRP A 66 13.76 -24.13 -3.40
C TRP A 66 13.31 -22.71 -3.06
N GLU A 67 13.52 -21.77 -3.96
CA GLU A 67 13.19 -20.34 -3.79
C GLU A 67 11.71 -20.12 -3.48
N LYS A 68 10.85 -20.86 -4.16
CA LYS A 68 9.40 -20.81 -3.93
C LYS A 68 9.00 -21.16 -2.49
N TRP A 69 9.72 -22.09 -1.87
CA TRP A 69 9.44 -22.53 -0.50
C TRP A 69 9.99 -21.58 0.56
N VAL A 70 11.07 -20.86 0.24
CA VAL A 70 11.75 -19.94 1.16
C VAL A 70 11.12 -18.54 1.15
N VAL A 71 10.37 -18.16 0.10
CA VAL A 71 9.70 -16.85 0.01
C VAL A 71 8.88 -16.54 1.26
N PHE A 72 7.97 -17.43 1.65
CA PHE A 72 7.07 -17.17 2.77
C PHE A 72 7.77 -17.10 4.13
N PRO A 73 8.68 -18.03 4.49
CA PRO A 73 9.50 -17.88 5.69
C PRO A 73 10.28 -16.57 5.76
N LEU A 74 10.86 -16.11 4.64
CA LEU A 74 11.55 -14.83 4.59
C LEU A 74 10.60 -13.64 4.77
N ILE A 75 9.43 -13.67 4.13
CA ILE A 75 8.41 -12.63 4.30
C ILE A 75 7.99 -12.56 5.77
N VAL A 76 7.70 -13.70 6.41
CA VAL A 76 7.37 -13.76 7.84
C VAL A 76 8.50 -13.21 8.70
N PHE A 77 9.74 -13.57 8.42
CA PHE A 77 10.90 -13.08 9.15
C PHE A 77 11.06 -11.55 9.04
N VAL A 78 11.01 -11.01 7.82
CA VAL A 78 11.13 -9.57 7.57
C VAL A 78 9.97 -8.83 8.24
N PHE A 79 8.74 -9.27 8.03
CA PHE A 79 7.56 -8.66 8.63
C PHE A 79 7.57 -8.72 10.16
N TYR A 80 7.99 -9.85 10.75
CA TYR A 80 8.14 -9.98 12.19
C TYR A 80 9.17 -8.99 12.77
N ARG A 81 10.29 -8.77 12.07
CA ARG A 81 11.30 -7.78 12.49
C ARG A 81 10.71 -6.38 12.59
N PHE A 82 9.84 -6.00 11.65
CA PHE A 82 9.11 -4.73 11.72
C PHE A 82 8.04 -4.74 12.81
N SER A 83 7.19 -5.77 12.86
CA SER A 83 6.06 -5.86 13.80
C SER A 83 6.50 -5.91 15.25
N LYS A 84 7.59 -6.62 15.58
CA LYS A 84 8.11 -6.73 16.94
C LYS A 84 8.34 -5.36 17.57
N ARG A 85 8.82 -4.39 16.82
CA ARG A 85 9.06 -3.03 17.28
C ARG A 85 7.77 -2.34 17.76
N TYR A 86 6.67 -2.53 17.04
CA TYR A 86 5.38 -1.93 17.36
C TYR A 86 4.69 -2.63 18.53
N PHE A 87 4.89 -3.94 18.69
CA PHE A 87 4.31 -4.70 19.80
C PHE A 87 5.05 -4.56 21.13
N SER A 88 6.39 -4.36 21.11
CA SER A 88 7.19 -4.36 22.34
C SER A 88 7.33 -3.00 23.02
N ASN A 89 7.37 -1.91 22.24
CA ASN A 89 7.72 -0.58 22.75
C ASN A 89 6.63 0.48 22.53
N GLY A 90 5.43 0.09 22.10
CA GLY A 90 4.47 1.04 21.56
C GLY A 90 4.94 1.58 20.21
N PHE A 91 4.16 2.49 19.62
CA PHE A 91 4.44 3.07 18.30
C PHE A 91 5.46 4.20 18.41
N TYR A 92 6.71 3.89 18.74
CA TYR A 92 7.77 4.89 18.72
C TYR A 92 8.43 4.93 17.35
N PHE A 93 8.32 6.10 16.75
CA PHE A 93 9.09 6.47 15.57
C PHE A 93 10.53 6.79 16.04
N ASP A 94 11.42 5.83 15.99
CA ASP A 94 12.85 6.08 16.09
C ASP A 94 13.48 5.85 14.74
N PHE A 95 14.22 6.86 14.27
CA PHE A 95 14.97 6.78 13.03
C PHE A 95 16.05 5.71 13.15
N ASN A 96 15.98 4.70 12.31
CA ASN A 96 16.90 3.58 12.34
C ASN A 96 17.53 3.34 10.97
N ILE A 97 18.82 3.07 10.93
CA ILE A 97 19.55 2.74 9.68
C ILE A 97 18.85 1.63 8.90
N SER A 98 18.24 0.66 9.57
CA SER A 98 17.49 -0.43 8.93
C SER A 98 16.32 0.06 8.08
N GLU A 99 15.70 1.18 8.42
CA GLU A 99 14.58 1.77 7.66
C GLU A 99 15.07 2.45 6.39
N ILE A 100 16.21 3.17 6.47
CA ILE A 100 16.85 3.74 5.28
C ILE A 100 17.24 2.63 4.31
N LEU A 101 17.86 1.56 4.81
CA LEU A 101 18.24 0.41 3.98
C LEU A 101 17.01 -0.25 3.34
N ALA A 102 15.91 -0.39 4.09
CA ALA A 102 14.66 -0.94 3.56
C ALA A 102 14.07 -0.05 2.45
N LEU A 103 14.07 1.28 2.63
CA LEU A 103 13.63 2.23 1.60
C LEU A 103 14.51 2.16 0.35
N LEU A 104 15.84 2.08 0.52
CA LEU A 104 16.77 1.90 -0.60
C LEU A 104 16.51 0.59 -1.35
N LEU A 105 16.24 -0.51 -0.63
CA LEU A 105 15.91 -1.80 -1.25
C LEU A 105 14.62 -1.72 -2.09
N ILE A 106 13.60 -1.00 -1.65
CA ILE A 106 12.38 -0.77 -2.44
C ILE A 106 12.71 0.00 -3.73
N VAL A 107 13.52 1.05 -3.65
CA VAL A 107 13.96 1.81 -4.84
C VAL A 107 14.75 0.90 -5.78
N ILE A 108 15.67 0.09 -5.27
CA ILE A 108 16.45 -0.88 -6.06
C ILE A 108 15.53 -1.88 -6.75
N ALA A 109 14.52 -2.42 -6.05
CA ALA A 109 13.55 -3.35 -6.62
C ALA A 109 12.76 -2.71 -7.79
N VAL A 110 12.28 -1.47 -7.62
CA VAL A 110 11.60 -0.73 -8.68
C VAL A 110 12.53 -0.48 -9.87
N VAL A 111 13.76 -0.01 -9.63
CA VAL A 111 14.75 0.20 -10.71
C VAL A 111 15.05 -1.11 -11.44
N THR A 112 15.20 -2.22 -10.72
CA THR A 112 15.44 -3.54 -11.29
C THR A 112 14.29 -3.95 -12.21
N LEU A 113 13.06 -3.73 -11.81
CA LEU A 113 11.89 -4.04 -12.62
C LEU A 113 11.88 -3.30 -13.97
N PHE A 114 12.27 -2.02 -13.98
CA PHE A 114 12.22 -1.20 -15.21
C PHE A 114 13.48 -1.32 -16.09
N ARG A 115 14.68 -1.44 -15.49
CA ARG A 115 15.95 -1.44 -16.23
C ARG A 115 16.56 -2.82 -16.43
N PHE A 116 16.40 -3.70 -15.45
CA PHE A 116 17.04 -5.02 -15.40
C PHE A 116 16.01 -6.14 -15.31
N SER A 117 14.90 -6.02 -16.04
CA SER A 117 13.77 -6.96 -15.97
C SER A 117 14.17 -8.42 -16.29
N LYS A 118 15.28 -8.65 -17.01
CA LYS A 118 15.79 -10.00 -17.28
C LYS A 118 16.22 -10.75 -16.02
N GLU A 119 16.68 -10.04 -14.99
CA GLU A 119 17.05 -10.64 -13.70
C GLU A 119 15.85 -11.24 -12.98
N LEU A 120 14.65 -10.73 -13.24
CA LEU A 120 13.40 -11.28 -12.69
C LEU A 120 12.94 -12.59 -13.38
N TYR A 121 13.61 -13.06 -14.42
CA TYR A 121 13.35 -14.40 -14.96
C TYR A 121 14.01 -15.51 -14.12
N TYR A 122 15.05 -15.18 -13.35
CA TYR A 122 15.70 -16.12 -12.43
C TYR A 122 14.96 -16.17 -11.10
N ASP A 123 14.77 -17.35 -10.53
CA ASP A 123 13.99 -17.53 -9.31
C ASP A 123 14.60 -16.82 -8.11
N ASN A 124 15.91 -16.67 -8.02
CA ASN A 124 16.58 -15.84 -7.01
C ASN A 124 16.15 -14.36 -7.11
N GLY A 125 16.08 -13.81 -8.34
CA GLY A 125 15.61 -12.45 -8.57
C GLY A 125 14.14 -12.28 -8.19
N LYS A 126 13.29 -13.25 -8.55
CA LYS A 126 11.87 -13.27 -8.16
C LYS A 126 11.71 -13.35 -6.64
N LEU A 127 12.51 -14.19 -5.95
CA LEU A 127 12.51 -14.31 -4.50
C LEU A 127 12.80 -12.95 -3.84
N ILE A 128 13.93 -12.34 -4.18
CA ILE A 128 14.37 -11.06 -3.61
C ILE A 128 13.33 -9.98 -3.87
N PHE A 129 12.87 -9.87 -5.13
CA PHE A 129 11.85 -8.88 -5.50
C PHE A 129 10.56 -9.08 -4.71
N THR A 130 10.04 -10.32 -4.64
CA THR A 130 8.78 -10.61 -3.93
C THR A 130 8.88 -10.22 -2.46
N VAL A 131 9.98 -10.60 -1.77
CA VAL A 131 10.18 -10.27 -0.36
C VAL A 131 10.24 -8.74 -0.14
N ILE A 132 11.02 -8.04 -0.96
CA ILE A 132 11.16 -6.58 -0.84
C ILE A 132 9.85 -5.87 -1.17
N TYR A 133 9.21 -6.23 -2.29
CA TYR A 133 8.02 -5.57 -2.81
C TYR A 133 6.79 -5.77 -1.92
N THR A 134 6.70 -6.89 -1.21
CA THR A 134 5.57 -7.18 -0.32
C THR A 134 5.89 -6.92 1.15
N ALA A 135 6.94 -7.53 1.73
CA ALA A 135 7.15 -7.49 3.16
C ALA A 135 7.53 -6.10 3.70
N LEU A 136 8.33 -5.32 2.97
CA LEU A 136 8.77 -4.01 3.45
C LEU A 136 7.64 -2.98 3.48
N PRO A 137 6.83 -2.76 2.41
CA PRO A 137 5.74 -1.80 2.46
C PRO A 137 4.71 -2.12 3.53
N PHE A 138 4.32 -3.39 3.67
CA PHE A 138 3.38 -3.78 4.73
C PHE A 138 4.01 -3.69 6.13
N GLY A 139 5.32 -3.91 6.26
CA GLY A 139 6.07 -3.63 7.49
C GLY A 139 6.01 -2.15 7.86
N PHE A 140 6.24 -1.24 6.92
CA PHE A 140 6.11 0.20 7.14
C PHE A 140 4.67 0.62 7.45
N ALA A 141 3.68 -0.03 6.84
CA ALA A 141 2.27 0.25 7.12
C ALA A 141 1.94 0.13 8.61
N LEU A 142 2.54 -0.84 9.31
CA LEU A 142 2.33 -1.01 10.75
C LEU A 142 2.76 0.21 11.57
N GLY A 143 3.70 1.01 11.08
CA GLY A 143 4.20 2.21 11.75
C GLY A 143 3.48 3.51 11.40
N LEU A 144 2.55 3.50 10.45
CA LEU A 144 1.83 4.71 10.05
C LEU A 144 0.88 5.24 11.13
N PRO A 145 0.04 4.40 11.78
CA PRO A 145 -0.90 4.91 12.77
C PRO A 145 -0.17 5.38 14.03
N LYS A 146 -0.71 6.46 14.63
CA LYS A 146 -0.32 6.90 15.96
C LYS A 146 -1.22 6.18 16.97
N PHE A 147 -0.64 5.43 17.89
CA PHE A 147 -1.37 4.78 18.95
C PHE A 147 -1.16 5.52 20.26
N SER A 148 -2.25 5.88 20.93
CA SER A 148 -2.22 6.40 22.31
C SER A 148 -2.56 5.27 23.28
N THR A 149 -1.62 4.94 24.16
CA THR A 149 -1.86 3.97 25.24
C THR A 149 -2.77 4.52 26.34
N ALA A 150 -2.85 5.85 26.49
CA ALA A 150 -3.68 6.49 27.50
C ALA A 150 -5.17 6.36 27.21
N ASP A 151 -5.56 6.50 25.94
CA ASP A 151 -6.97 6.58 25.53
C ASP A 151 -7.41 5.36 24.70
N ASN A 152 -6.55 4.37 24.48
CA ASN A 152 -6.79 3.26 23.52
C ASN A 152 -7.25 3.74 22.13
N THR A 153 -6.88 4.96 21.76
CA THR A 153 -7.27 5.55 20.49
C THR A 153 -6.27 5.14 19.41
N PHE A 154 -6.81 4.78 18.27
CA PHE A 154 -6.06 4.47 17.07
C PHE A 154 -6.35 5.54 16.03
N THR A 155 -5.32 6.21 15.57
CA THR A 155 -5.48 7.36 14.67
C THR A 155 -5.82 6.96 13.23
N LEU A 156 -6.38 7.93 12.50
CA LEU A 156 -6.98 7.70 11.18
C LEU A 156 -5.99 7.87 10.02
N GLU A 157 -4.67 7.92 10.27
CA GLU A 157 -3.67 8.16 9.23
C GLU A 157 -3.79 7.18 8.07
N VAL A 158 -3.93 5.89 8.37
CA VAL A 158 -4.05 4.86 7.33
C VAL A 158 -5.38 4.93 6.60
N PHE A 159 -6.47 5.23 7.31
CA PHE A 159 -7.77 5.46 6.69
C PHE A 159 -7.68 6.60 5.67
N PHE A 160 -7.15 7.76 6.07
CA PHE A 160 -7.02 8.89 5.16
C PHE A 160 -5.99 8.66 4.05
N LEU A 161 -4.97 7.82 4.28
CA LEU A 161 -4.09 7.38 3.21
C LEU A 161 -4.87 6.63 2.12
N PHE A 162 -5.75 5.69 2.48
CA PHE A 162 -6.62 5.02 1.52
C PHE A 162 -7.58 6.00 0.83
N VAL A 163 -8.20 6.91 1.58
CA VAL A 163 -9.09 7.94 1.03
C VAL A 163 -8.36 8.80 -0.01
N LEU A 164 -7.13 9.24 0.28
CA LEU A 164 -6.32 10.02 -0.65
C LEU A 164 -5.94 9.22 -1.90
N ILE A 165 -5.56 7.95 -1.76
CA ILE A 165 -5.23 7.07 -2.90
C ILE A 165 -6.47 6.91 -3.80
N TRP A 166 -7.61 6.51 -3.25
CA TRP A 166 -8.84 6.30 -4.03
C TRP A 166 -9.35 7.58 -4.68
N SER A 167 -9.22 8.71 -3.98
CA SER A 167 -9.62 10.01 -4.50
C SER A 167 -8.68 10.47 -5.62
N SER A 168 -7.37 10.29 -5.46
CA SER A 168 -6.37 10.60 -6.48
C SER A 168 -6.64 9.84 -7.77
N ASP A 169 -6.89 8.53 -7.69
CA ASP A 169 -7.21 7.71 -8.86
C ASP A 169 -8.51 8.16 -9.53
N SER A 170 -9.53 8.50 -8.72
CA SER A 170 -10.82 8.98 -9.22
C SER A 170 -10.68 10.33 -9.92
N PHE A 171 -9.99 11.29 -9.31
CA PHE A 171 -9.74 12.62 -9.91
C PHE A 171 -8.89 12.50 -11.18
N ALA A 172 -7.83 11.67 -11.15
CA ALA A 172 -7.01 11.43 -12.34
C ALA A 172 -7.81 10.77 -13.48
N TYR A 173 -8.72 9.86 -13.15
CA TYR A 173 -9.61 9.25 -14.13
C TYR A 173 -10.57 10.26 -14.76
N PHE A 174 -11.26 11.08 -13.95
CA PHE A 174 -12.22 12.06 -14.46
C PHE A 174 -11.52 13.15 -15.29
N THR A 175 -10.45 13.74 -14.78
CA THR A 175 -9.70 14.78 -15.50
C THR A 175 -9.06 14.22 -16.78
N GLY A 176 -8.50 13.00 -16.72
CA GLY A 176 -7.94 12.34 -17.89
C GLY A 176 -8.98 11.95 -18.93
N LYS A 177 -10.22 11.66 -18.53
CA LYS A 177 -11.34 11.36 -19.43
C LYS A 177 -11.83 12.61 -20.17
N PHE A 178 -11.91 13.77 -19.47
CA PHE A 178 -12.45 14.99 -20.04
C PHE A 178 -11.39 15.82 -20.78
N PHE A 179 -10.15 15.84 -20.29
CA PHE A 179 -9.09 16.73 -20.76
C PHE A 179 -7.85 16.00 -21.30
N GLY A 180 -7.76 14.67 -21.15
CA GLY A 180 -6.56 13.89 -21.46
C GLY A 180 -6.24 13.83 -22.95
N LYS A 181 -5.07 14.34 -23.32
CA LYS A 181 -4.53 14.34 -24.69
C LYS A 181 -3.20 13.59 -24.78
N HIS A 182 -2.32 13.77 -23.77
CA HIS A 182 -0.95 13.25 -23.79
C HIS A 182 -0.86 11.98 -22.92
N LYS A 183 -0.49 10.86 -23.56
CA LYS A 183 -0.36 9.58 -22.87
C LYS A 183 0.89 9.56 -21.96
N MET A 184 0.73 9.12 -20.70
CA MET A 184 1.81 9.05 -19.71
C MET A 184 2.69 7.80 -19.90
N ALA A 185 2.11 6.63 -20.10
CA ALA A 185 2.81 5.36 -20.24
C ALA A 185 2.12 4.44 -21.27
N PRO A 186 2.22 4.72 -22.60
CA PRO A 186 1.45 4.04 -23.64
C PRO A 186 1.64 2.52 -23.67
N LYS A 187 2.87 2.04 -23.39
CA LYS A 187 3.21 0.61 -23.43
C LYS A 187 2.76 -0.17 -22.21
N ILE A 188 2.63 0.48 -21.05
CA ILE A 188 2.35 -0.15 -19.76
C ILE A 188 0.87 0.03 -19.41
N SER A 189 0.41 1.28 -19.42
CA SER A 189 -0.94 1.70 -19.07
C SER A 189 -1.46 2.74 -20.06
N PRO A 190 -2.06 2.33 -21.21
CA PRO A 190 -2.42 3.24 -22.33
C PRO A 190 -3.54 4.22 -21.99
N LYS A 191 -4.24 4.04 -20.87
CA LYS A 191 -5.33 4.93 -20.46
C LYS A 191 -4.86 6.12 -19.63
N LYS A 192 -3.70 6.05 -18.96
CA LYS A 192 -3.16 7.14 -18.14
C LYS A 192 -2.69 8.31 -19.02
N THR A 193 -3.03 9.54 -18.60
CA THR A 193 -2.67 10.79 -19.28
C THR A 193 -2.01 11.77 -18.32
N TRP A 194 -1.16 12.66 -18.83
CA TRP A 194 -0.50 13.70 -18.04
C TRP A 194 -1.50 14.71 -17.48
N GLU A 195 -2.55 15.05 -18.23
CA GLU A 195 -3.62 15.93 -17.76
C GLU A 195 -4.41 15.29 -16.62
N GLY A 196 -4.66 13.96 -16.73
CA GLY A 196 -5.26 13.19 -15.65
C GLY A 196 -4.40 13.22 -14.41
N PHE A 197 -3.09 12.98 -14.55
CA PHE A 197 -2.13 13.06 -13.45
C PHE A 197 -2.14 14.44 -12.77
N ALA A 198 -2.06 15.54 -13.55
CA ALA A 198 -2.09 16.90 -13.01
C ALA A 198 -3.39 17.20 -12.24
N GLY A 199 -4.54 16.76 -12.78
CA GLY A 199 -5.82 16.88 -12.09
C GLY A 199 -5.90 16.05 -10.81
N GLY A 200 -5.37 14.83 -10.84
CA GLY A 200 -5.21 13.99 -9.65
C GLY A 200 -4.42 14.72 -8.56
N VAL A 201 -3.24 15.27 -8.90
CA VAL A 201 -2.41 16.03 -7.96
C VAL A 201 -3.18 17.23 -7.39
N PHE A 202 -3.76 18.05 -8.24
CA PHE A 202 -4.45 19.28 -7.83
C PHE A 202 -5.58 19.00 -6.83
N PHE A 203 -6.50 18.12 -7.20
CA PHE A 203 -7.67 17.85 -6.35
C PHE A 203 -7.32 17.05 -5.08
N THR A 204 -6.29 16.20 -5.12
CA THR A 204 -5.87 15.44 -3.93
C THR A 204 -5.19 16.33 -2.90
N ILE A 205 -4.44 17.36 -3.31
CA ILE A 205 -3.89 18.37 -2.39
C ILE A 205 -5.02 19.16 -1.72
N ILE A 206 -6.05 19.56 -2.48
CA ILE A 206 -7.22 20.25 -1.92
C ILE A 206 -7.93 19.34 -0.91
N LEU A 207 -8.11 18.06 -1.23
CA LEU A 207 -8.70 17.11 -0.27
C LEU A 207 -7.83 16.99 0.99
N GLY A 208 -6.51 16.94 0.84
CA GLY A 208 -5.57 16.97 1.98
C GLY A 208 -5.75 18.18 2.87
N TYR A 209 -5.93 19.38 2.30
CA TYR A 209 -6.24 20.59 3.06
C TYR A 209 -7.53 20.45 3.89
N PHE A 210 -8.60 19.89 3.31
CA PHE A 210 -9.83 19.67 4.07
C PHE A 210 -9.67 18.61 5.16
N ILE A 211 -8.89 17.54 4.91
CA ILE A 211 -8.59 16.55 5.95
C ILE A 211 -7.87 17.21 7.13
N GLU A 212 -6.85 18.00 6.88
CA GLU A 212 -6.10 18.72 7.93
C GLU A 212 -6.99 19.71 8.69
N LEU A 213 -7.89 20.42 8.01
CA LEU A 213 -8.82 21.35 8.62
C LEU A 213 -9.82 20.67 9.58
N TYR A 214 -10.34 19.49 9.23
CA TYR A 214 -11.32 18.77 10.04
C TYR A 214 -10.72 17.78 11.03
N TYR A 215 -9.46 17.37 10.83
CA TYR A 215 -8.74 16.39 11.66
C TYR A 215 -7.33 16.89 12.02
N PRO A 216 -7.23 17.97 12.82
CA PRO A 216 -5.94 18.61 13.13
C PRO A 216 -5.01 17.74 13.99
N ASP A 217 -5.54 16.71 14.64
CA ASP A 217 -4.75 15.80 15.51
C ASP A 217 -3.98 14.72 14.75
N LEU A 218 -4.17 14.64 13.42
CA LEU A 218 -3.43 13.72 12.57
C LEU A 218 -1.95 14.13 12.48
N ARG A 219 -1.09 13.11 12.33
CA ARG A 219 0.35 13.36 12.14
C ARG A 219 0.61 13.95 10.76
N GLY A 220 1.41 15.01 10.73
CA GLY A 220 1.90 15.62 9.52
C GLY A 220 0.95 16.57 8.84
N ASN A 221 1.44 17.23 7.80
CA ASN A 221 0.65 18.10 6.94
C ASN A 221 -0.01 17.28 5.83
N TYR A 222 -1.35 17.23 5.82
CA TYR A 222 -2.08 16.39 4.87
C TYR A 222 -2.14 16.95 3.44
N MET A 223 -1.81 18.22 3.22
CA MET A 223 -1.57 18.73 1.86
C MET A 223 -0.30 18.09 1.27
N ILE A 224 0.75 17.93 2.09
CA ILE A 224 1.99 17.26 1.69
C ILE A 224 1.73 15.76 1.49
N VAL A 225 1.00 15.11 2.39
CA VAL A 225 0.60 13.69 2.21
C VAL A 225 -0.21 13.53 0.93
N GLY A 226 -1.16 14.42 0.64
CA GLY A 226 -1.94 14.43 -0.60
C GLY A 226 -1.07 14.60 -1.85
N LEU A 227 -0.08 15.49 -1.81
CA LEU A 227 0.92 15.63 -2.88
C LEU A 227 1.72 14.34 -3.08
N LEU A 228 2.26 13.76 -2.01
CA LEU A 228 3.04 12.52 -2.07
C LEU A 228 2.21 11.37 -2.64
N VAL A 229 0.99 11.19 -2.13
CA VAL A 229 0.08 10.13 -2.61
C VAL A 229 -0.26 10.30 -4.09
N SER A 230 -0.58 11.52 -4.51
CA SER A 230 -0.98 11.78 -5.90
C SER A 230 0.17 11.65 -6.91
N VAL A 231 1.42 11.78 -6.45
CA VAL A 231 2.63 11.56 -7.28
C VAL A 231 3.03 10.08 -7.27
N PHE A 232 3.10 9.47 -6.10
CA PHE A 232 3.64 8.11 -5.93
C PHE A 232 2.59 7.00 -6.11
N GLY A 233 1.29 7.29 -5.94
CA GLY A 233 0.21 6.34 -6.23
C GLY A 233 0.19 5.88 -7.68
N PRO A 234 0.10 6.79 -8.66
CA PRO A 234 0.21 6.44 -10.07
C PRO A 234 1.50 5.72 -10.46
N LEU A 235 2.61 5.97 -9.77
CA LEU A 235 3.86 5.21 -9.96
C LEU A 235 3.72 3.77 -9.46
N GLY A 236 3.03 3.55 -8.32
CA GLY A 236 2.75 2.21 -7.80
C GLY A 236 1.95 1.36 -8.77
N ASP A 237 0.85 1.90 -9.32
CA ASP A 237 0.08 1.22 -10.38
C ASP A 237 0.95 0.95 -11.63
N LEU A 238 1.83 1.87 -12.03
CA LEU A 238 2.74 1.61 -13.14
C LEU A 238 3.76 0.52 -12.83
N VAL A 239 4.28 0.45 -11.60
CA VAL A 239 5.19 -0.61 -11.13
C VAL A 239 4.51 -1.96 -11.22
N GLU A 240 3.30 -2.10 -10.67
CA GLU A 240 2.56 -3.35 -10.73
C GLU A 240 2.13 -3.70 -12.15
N SER A 241 1.70 -2.71 -12.93
CA SER A 241 1.37 -2.91 -14.34
C SER A 241 2.58 -3.40 -15.13
N GLN A 242 3.78 -2.84 -14.92
CA GLN A 242 5.02 -3.31 -15.54
C GLN A 242 5.34 -4.75 -15.14
N LEU A 243 5.21 -5.08 -13.86
CA LEU A 243 5.41 -6.42 -13.33
C LEU A 243 4.48 -7.42 -14.03
N LYS A 244 3.19 -7.12 -14.14
CA LYS A 244 2.21 -7.94 -14.87
C LYS A 244 2.59 -8.15 -16.33
N ARG A 245 3.06 -7.10 -17.03
CA ARG A 245 3.50 -7.21 -18.42
C ARG A 245 4.72 -8.09 -18.59
N ASN A 246 5.70 -8.00 -17.68
CA ASN A 246 6.90 -8.84 -17.71
C ASN A 246 6.57 -10.34 -17.64
N PHE A 247 5.52 -10.72 -16.91
CA PHE A 247 5.09 -12.12 -16.78
C PHE A 247 3.92 -12.51 -17.69
N GLY A 248 3.50 -11.63 -18.61
CA GLY A 248 2.48 -11.90 -19.61
C GLY A 248 1.07 -12.05 -19.03
N VAL A 249 0.79 -11.42 -17.89
CA VAL A 249 -0.54 -11.43 -17.27
C VAL A 249 -1.15 -10.03 -17.26
N LYS A 250 -2.46 -9.95 -17.03
CA LYS A 250 -3.18 -8.68 -16.91
C LYS A 250 -3.57 -8.36 -15.47
N ASP A 251 -4.03 -9.34 -14.74
CA ASP A 251 -4.48 -9.20 -13.36
C ASP A 251 -3.59 -10.06 -12.47
N SER A 252 -3.32 -9.63 -11.23
CA SER A 252 -2.44 -10.36 -10.31
C SER A 252 -3.08 -11.64 -9.77
N GLY A 253 -4.42 -11.65 -9.68
CA GLY A 253 -5.22 -12.76 -9.18
C GLY A 253 -6.71 -12.61 -9.49
N ASN A 254 -7.53 -13.45 -8.85
CA ASN A 254 -8.99 -13.45 -8.98
C ASN A 254 -9.68 -13.53 -7.62
N VAL A 255 -9.05 -13.05 -6.56
CA VAL A 255 -9.55 -13.16 -5.19
C VAL A 255 -10.78 -12.28 -4.97
N ILE A 256 -10.80 -11.08 -5.55
CA ILE A 256 -11.94 -10.19 -5.45
C ILE A 256 -12.82 -10.38 -6.68
N PRO A 257 -14.06 -10.89 -6.54
CA PRO A 257 -14.94 -11.16 -7.67
C PRO A 257 -15.15 -9.91 -8.55
N GLY A 258 -14.74 -9.99 -9.81
CA GLY A 258 -14.87 -8.91 -10.81
C GLY A 258 -13.86 -7.76 -10.66
N HIS A 259 -12.92 -7.83 -9.70
CA HIS A 259 -11.91 -6.78 -9.42
C HIS A 259 -10.47 -7.25 -9.51
N GLY A 260 -10.19 -8.51 -9.86
CA GLY A 260 -8.83 -9.03 -9.91
C GLY A 260 -8.30 -9.50 -8.56
N GLY A 261 -7.01 -9.35 -8.35
CA GLY A 261 -6.35 -9.72 -7.11
C GLY A 261 -6.41 -8.65 -6.02
N ILE A 262 -5.94 -9.04 -4.83
CA ILE A 262 -5.67 -8.13 -3.72
C ILE A 262 -4.52 -7.18 -4.09
N LEU A 263 -3.49 -7.69 -4.76
CA LEU A 263 -2.35 -6.89 -5.19
C LEU A 263 -2.77 -5.78 -6.15
N ASP A 264 -3.70 -6.07 -7.09
CA ASP A 264 -4.30 -5.07 -7.99
C ASP A 264 -5.07 -3.94 -7.25
N ARG A 265 -5.34 -4.08 -5.96
CA ARG A 265 -6.00 -3.06 -5.12
C ARG A 265 -5.04 -2.33 -4.21
N LEU A 266 -3.84 -2.83 -4.07
CA LEU A 266 -2.81 -2.31 -3.18
C LEU A 266 -1.58 -1.80 -3.92
N ASP A 267 -1.61 -1.79 -5.24
CA ASP A 267 -0.52 -1.35 -6.11
C ASP A 267 0.00 0.06 -5.76
N SER A 268 -0.92 1.04 -5.66
CA SER A 268 -0.62 2.40 -5.23
C SER A 268 -0.20 2.45 -3.75
N PHE A 269 -0.87 1.66 -2.89
CA PHE A 269 -0.58 1.60 -1.46
C PHE A 269 0.86 1.13 -1.17
N ILE A 270 1.33 0.11 -1.88
CA ILE A 270 2.68 -0.47 -1.73
C ILE A 270 3.78 0.58 -1.90
N ILE A 271 3.62 1.53 -2.80
CA ILE A 271 4.62 2.59 -3.02
C ILE A 271 4.34 3.84 -2.17
N CYS A 272 3.08 4.18 -1.93
CA CYS A 272 2.74 5.35 -1.10
C CYS A 272 3.16 5.17 0.36
N VAL A 273 2.98 3.97 0.93
CA VAL A 273 3.28 3.70 2.34
C VAL A 273 4.73 4.02 2.73
N PRO A 274 5.76 3.50 2.05
CA PRO A 274 7.15 3.83 2.38
C PRO A 274 7.46 5.32 2.27
N VAL A 275 6.87 6.00 1.29
CA VAL A 275 7.10 7.44 1.05
C VAL A 275 6.45 8.30 2.14
N VAL A 276 5.21 8.00 2.50
CA VAL A 276 4.50 8.70 3.59
C VAL A 276 5.16 8.41 4.94
N TYR A 277 5.60 7.18 5.16
CA TYR A 277 6.36 6.81 6.34
C TYR A 277 7.65 7.62 6.47
N LEU A 278 8.42 7.75 5.37
CA LEU A 278 9.62 8.59 5.33
C LEU A 278 9.29 10.06 5.63
N TYR A 279 8.21 10.59 5.06
CA TYR A 279 7.76 11.95 5.34
C TYR A 279 7.49 12.16 6.85
N PHE A 280 6.75 11.25 7.49
CA PHE A 280 6.48 11.35 8.93
C PHE A 280 7.73 11.25 9.81
N ILE A 281 8.77 10.52 9.36
CA ILE A 281 10.07 10.51 10.06
C ILE A 281 10.76 11.87 9.92
N LEU A 282 10.83 12.41 8.69
CA LEU A 282 11.50 13.68 8.42
C LEU A 282 10.83 14.83 9.15
N GLU A 283 9.50 14.85 9.21
CA GLU A 283 8.74 15.85 9.95
C GLU A 283 9.05 15.84 11.46
N LYS A 284 9.26 14.66 12.04
CA LYS A 284 9.64 14.56 13.47
C LYS A 284 11.06 15.06 13.76
N LEU A 285 11.93 15.11 12.74
CA LEU A 285 13.33 15.55 12.88
C LEU A 285 13.51 17.08 12.75
N ILE A 286 12.50 17.74 12.20
CA ILE A 286 12.43 19.21 12.04
C ILE A 286 11.63 19.81 13.19
#